data_5fcda4571752cc3362d44d643783d945
#
_entry.id   5fcda4571752cc3362d44d643783d945
#
_cell.length_a   1.000
_cell.length_b   1.000
_cell.length_c   1.000
_cell.angle_alpha   90.00
_cell.angle_beta   90.00
_cell.angle_gamma   90.00
#
_symmetry.space_group_name_H-M   'P 1'
#
loop_
_entity.id
_entity.type
_entity.pdbx_description
1 polymer ?
#
loop_
_entity_poly.entity_id
_entity_poly.type
_entity_poly.pdbx_seq_one_letter_code
_entity_poly.pdbx_strand_id
1 'polypeptide(L)'
;MTTQNNNNRIDYIEFPAAGIAATVKFYTAVFGWKFTDYGPDYTSFEDGRISGGFAKVPAIPGNGALIVIYSSDLEKTQAAVVRSGGKITKAPFVFPGGRRFHFTDPNGNELSVWSEK
;
A
#
# COMPACT_ATOMS: atom_id res chain seq x y z
N MET A 1 -14.34 5.43 2.70
CA MET A 1 -13.54 4.98 3.86
C MET A 1 -13.12 6.19 4.69
N THR A 2 -13.25 6.11 5.98
CA THR A 2 -12.91 7.21 6.89
C THR A 2 -11.53 6.95 7.48
N THR A 3 -10.51 7.69 6.99
CA THR A 3 -9.14 7.47 7.42
C THR A 3 -8.92 7.78 8.90
N GLN A 4 -9.70 8.72 9.46
CA GLN A 4 -9.56 9.10 10.86
C GLN A 4 -9.74 7.93 11.82
N ASN A 5 -10.65 7.00 11.51
CA ASN A 5 -10.90 5.82 12.34
C ASN A 5 -9.92 4.70 12.10
N ASN A 6 -9.01 4.87 11.13
CA ASN A 6 -8.05 3.84 10.74
C ASN A 6 -6.64 4.09 11.25
N ASN A 7 -6.48 5.08 12.15
CA ASN A 7 -5.15 5.41 12.67
C ASN A 7 -4.48 4.17 13.26
N ASN A 8 -3.24 3.94 12.87
CA ASN A 8 -2.41 2.80 13.30
C ASN A 8 -3.00 1.43 12.90
N ARG A 9 -3.82 1.40 11.84
CA ARG A 9 -4.43 0.16 11.34
C ARG A 9 -3.98 -0.10 9.91
N ILE A 10 -4.02 -1.37 9.53
CA ILE A 10 -3.81 -1.75 8.13
C ILE A 10 -4.96 -1.17 7.32
N ASP A 11 -4.63 -0.43 6.27
CA ASP A 11 -5.60 0.35 5.52
C ASP A 11 -5.65 -0.03 4.04
N TYR A 12 -4.56 -0.59 3.50
CA TYR A 12 -4.43 -0.76 2.07
C TYR A 12 -3.45 -1.89 1.77
N ILE A 13 -3.74 -2.68 0.74
CA ILE A 13 -2.84 -3.75 0.31
C ILE A 13 -2.46 -3.48 -1.15
N GLU A 14 -1.18 -3.34 -1.43
CA GLU A 14 -0.70 -3.10 -2.78
C GLU A 14 0.03 -4.34 -3.28
N PHE A 15 -0.43 -4.86 -4.43
CA PHE A 15 0.18 -6.01 -5.07
C PHE A 15 1.01 -5.56 -6.27
N PRO A 16 2.13 -6.22 -6.54
CA PRO A 16 2.81 -6.03 -7.82
C PRO A 16 2.03 -6.71 -8.95
N ALA A 17 2.08 -6.14 -10.14
CA ALA A 17 1.41 -6.69 -11.30
C ALA A 17 2.31 -6.59 -12.54
N ALA A 18 2.29 -7.62 -13.37
CA ALA A 18 3.01 -7.60 -14.64
C ALA A 18 2.22 -6.82 -15.70
N GLY A 19 0.89 -6.89 -15.65
CA GLY A 19 0.03 -6.16 -16.57
C GLY A 19 -1.28 -5.79 -15.91
N ILE A 20 -1.63 -4.50 -15.96
CA ILE A 20 -2.82 -3.99 -15.29
C ILE A 20 -4.11 -4.51 -15.93
N ALA A 21 -4.21 -4.45 -17.26
CA ALA A 21 -5.45 -4.85 -17.95
C ALA A 21 -5.80 -6.31 -17.68
N ALA A 22 -4.84 -7.20 -17.77
CA ALA A 22 -5.06 -8.62 -17.51
C ALA A 22 -5.43 -8.87 -16.04
N THR A 23 -4.84 -8.11 -15.14
CA THR A 23 -5.13 -8.21 -13.70
C THR A 23 -6.57 -7.81 -13.40
N VAL A 24 -7.00 -6.68 -13.93
CA VAL A 24 -8.39 -6.20 -13.77
C VAL A 24 -9.38 -7.23 -14.30
N LYS A 25 -9.11 -7.76 -15.50
CA LYS A 25 -9.97 -8.76 -16.11
C LYS A 25 -10.11 -10.01 -15.23
N PHE A 26 -9.00 -10.49 -14.71
CA PHE A 26 -8.99 -11.69 -13.86
C PHE A 26 -9.82 -11.49 -12.59
N TYR A 27 -9.52 -10.44 -11.83
CA TYR A 27 -10.19 -10.23 -10.54
C TYR A 27 -11.65 -9.81 -10.67
N THR A 28 -11.99 -9.13 -11.76
CA THR A 28 -13.39 -8.80 -12.05
C THR A 28 -14.17 -10.08 -12.37
N ALA A 29 -13.60 -10.94 -13.21
CA ALA A 29 -14.30 -12.15 -13.66
C ALA A 29 -14.47 -13.16 -12.53
N VAL A 30 -13.45 -13.34 -11.70
CA VAL A 30 -13.45 -14.37 -10.66
C VAL A 30 -14.15 -13.90 -9.40
N PHE A 31 -13.88 -12.67 -8.94
CA PHE A 31 -14.33 -12.19 -7.63
C PHE A 31 -15.27 -11.00 -7.68
N GLY A 32 -15.46 -10.39 -8.84
CA GLY A 32 -16.35 -9.25 -8.97
C GLY A 32 -15.85 -7.96 -8.30
N TRP A 33 -14.54 -7.83 -8.12
CA TRP A 33 -13.99 -6.63 -7.51
C TRP A 33 -14.23 -5.41 -8.39
N LYS A 34 -14.33 -4.24 -7.77
CA LYS A 34 -14.49 -2.96 -8.45
C LYS A 34 -13.13 -2.29 -8.58
N PHE A 35 -12.88 -1.69 -9.74
CA PHE A 35 -11.60 -1.08 -10.03
C PHE A 35 -11.74 0.38 -10.41
N THR A 36 -10.74 1.18 -10.03
CA THR A 36 -10.60 2.57 -10.49
C THR A 36 -9.27 2.67 -11.23
N ASP A 37 -9.35 3.11 -12.48
CA ASP A 37 -8.21 3.20 -13.39
C ASP A 37 -7.39 4.45 -13.09
N TYR A 38 -6.08 4.29 -12.95
CA TYR A 38 -5.13 5.39 -12.77
C TYR A 38 -4.03 5.33 -13.84
N GLY A 39 -4.37 4.87 -15.03
CA GLY A 39 -3.43 4.79 -16.15
C GLY A 39 -2.85 3.39 -16.34
N PRO A 40 -1.84 3.26 -17.23
CA PRO A 40 -1.32 1.94 -17.57
C PRO A 40 -0.48 1.29 -16.48
N ASP A 41 -0.06 2.05 -15.46
CA ASP A 41 0.88 1.56 -14.46
C ASP A 41 0.25 1.31 -13.10
N TYR A 42 -1.02 1.67 -12.91
CA TYR A 42 -1.66 1.50 -11.61
C TYR A 42 -3.18 1.41 -11.72
N THR A 43 -3.77 0.58 -10.89
CA THR A 43 -5.22 0.56 -10.68
C THR A 43 -5.49 0.30 -9.21
N SER A 44 -6.57 0.88 -8.67
CA SER A 44 -7.00 0.53 -7.33
C SER A 44 -8.18 -0.41 -7.39
N PHE A 45 -8.40 -1.14 -6.30
CA PHE A 45 -9.52 -2.05 -6.20
C PHE A 45 -10.25 -1.88 -4.88
N GLU A 46 -11.50 -2.31 -4.89
CA GLU A 46 -12.28 -2.50 -3.67
C GLU A 46 -12.98 -3.85 -3.78
N ASP A 47 -12.83 -4.66 -2.73
CA ASP A 47 -13.45 -5.97 -2.69
C ASP A 47 -14.77 -5.97 -1.90
N GLY A 48 -15.22 -4.80 -1.48
CA GLY A 48 -16.42 -4.62 -0.67
C GLY A 48 -16.13 -4.51 0.82
N ARG A 49 -14.89 -4.76 1.22
CA ARG A 49 -14.50 -4.69 2.62
C ARG A 49 -13.16 -3.94 2.79
N ILE A 50 -12.22 -4.18 1.93
CA ILE A 50 -10.89 -3.57 2.00
C ILE A 50 -10.53 -2.97 0.65
N SER A 51 -9.70 -1.95 0.67
CA SER A 51 -9.17 -1.31 -0.54
C SER A 51 -7.73 -1.71 -0.77
N GLY A 52 -7.31 -1.67 -2.01
CA GLY A 52 -5.93 -1.91 -2.36
C GLY A 52 -5.64 -1.48 -3.78
N GLY A 53 -4.49 -1.89 -4.28
CA GLY A 53 -4.10 -1.53 -5.64
C GLY A 53 -3.13 -2.54 -6.24
N PHE A 54 -2.94 -2.40 -7.54
CA PHE A 54 -1.96 -3.16 -8.31
C PHE A 54 -1.05 -2.16 -9.01
N ALA A 55 0.24 -2.26 -8.71
CA ALA A 55 1.25 -1.40 -9.31
C ALA A 55 2.06 -2.22 -10.31
N LYS A 56 2.17 -1.71 -11.54
CA LYS A 56 2.93 -2.40 -12.57
C LYS A 56 4.41 -2.39 -12.23
N VAL A 57 5.03 -3.55 -12.34
CA VAL A 57 6.46 -3.74 -12.11
C VAL A 57 7.05 -4.56 -13.26
N PRO A 58 8.36 -4.38 -13.57
CA PRO A 58 8.97 -5.13 -14.66
C PRO A 58 9.08 -6.63 -14.37
N ALA A 59 9.17 -7.00 -13.09
CA ALA A 59 9.21 -8.39 -12.66
C ALA A 59 8.57 -8.51 -11.29
N ILE A 60 7.81 -9.56 -11.05
CA ILE A 60 7.14 -9.78 -9.76
C ILE A 60 8.18 -10.16 -8.72
N PRO A 61 8.33 -9.35 -7.64
CA PRO A 61 9.27 -9.69 -6.58
C PRO A 61 8.76 -10.87 -5.74
N GLY A 62 9.68 -11.60 -5.13
CA GLY A 62 9.31 -12.76 -4.33
C GLY A 62 8.63 -12.45 -3.01
N ASN A 63 8.70 -11.19 -2.55
CA ASN A 63 8.08 -10.79 -1.27
C ASN A 63 6.61 -10.40 -1.40
N GLY A 64 6.05 -10.38 -2.61
CA GLY A 64 4.60 -10.23 -2.79
C GLY A 64 4.04 -8.86 -2.41
N ALA A 65 2.93 -8.86 -1.67
CA ALA A 65 2.16 -7.66 -1.38
C ALA A 65 2.84 -6.73 -0.38
N LEU A 66 2.62 -5.43 -0.56
CA LEU A 66 3.01 -4.41 0.39
C LEU A 66 1.79 -4.06 1.25
N ILE A 67 1.92 -4.26 2.55
CA ILE A 67 0.87 -3.90 3.51
C ILE A 67 1.08 -2.47 3.94
N VAL A 68 0.02 -1.67 3.87
CA VAL A 68 0.09 -0.24 4.15
C VAL A 68 -0.75 0.09 5.37
N ILE A 69 -0.13 0.76 6.34
CA ILE A 69 -0.76 1.20 7.58
C ILE A 69 -1.04 2.70 7.46
N TYR A 70 -2.19 3.14 7.94
CA TYR A 70 -2.51 4.55 7.99
C TYR A 70 -2.02 5.15 9.30
N SER A 71 -1.46 6.36 9.24
CA SER A 71 -1.09 7.14 10.42
C SER A 71 -1.58 8.58 10.26
N SER A 72 -2.15 9.13 11.32
CA SER A 72 -2.53 10.54 11.33
C SER A 72 -1.33 11.47 11.53
N ASP A 73 -0.17 10.91 11.90
CA ASP A 73 1.07 11.67 12.14
C ASP A 73 2.25 10.84 11.65
N LEU A 74 2.66 11.10 10.42
CA LEU A 74 3.67 10.28 9.74
C LEU A 74 5.01 10.32 10.46
N GLU A 75 5.46 11.51 10.85
CA GLU A 75 6.75 11.69 11.51
C GLU A 75 6.80 11.00 12.87
N LYS A 76 5.72 11.06 13.62
CA LYS A 76 5.64 10.39 14.92
C LYS A 76 5.73 8.88 14.76
N THR A 77 5.04 8.34 13.77
CA THR A 77 5.08 6.89 13.51
C THR A 77 6.46 6.46 13.03
N GLN A 78 7.09 7.27 12.16
CA GLN A 78 8.44 6.98 11.69
C GLN A 78 9.42 6.90 12.87
N ALA A 79 9.35 7.86 13.78
CA ALA A 79 10.21 7.87 14.96
C ALA A 79 9.97 6.63 15.83
N ALA A 80 8.71 6.23 15.99
CA ALA A 80 8.37 5.03 16.77
C ALA A 80 8.92 3.75 16.12
N VAL A 81 8.86 3.65 14.80
CA VAL A 81 9.41 2.51 14.07
C VAL A 81 10.91 2.37 14.35
N VAL A 82 11.66 3.47 14.21
CA VAL A 82 13.10 3.46 14.43
C VAL A 82 13.42 3.11 15.87
N ARG A 83 12.73 3.74 16.81
CA ARG A 83 12.95 3.52 18.23
C ARG A 83 12.70 2.07 18.66
N SER A 84 11.78 1.42 17.98
CA SER A 84 11.37 0.05 18.32
C SER A 84 12.09 -1.03 17.53
N GLY A 85 13.11 -0.66 16.74
CA GLY A 85 13.94 -1.64 16.06
C GLY A 85 13.65 -1.87 14.59
N GLY A 86 12.69 -1.14 14.02
CA GLY A 86 12.44 -1.17 12.60
C GLY A 86 13.48 -0.37 11.82
N LYS A 87 13.60 -0.62 10.52
CA LYS A 87 14.54 0.09 9.65
C LYS A 87 13.79 0.78 8.54
N ILE A 88 14.10 2.07 8.31
CA ILE A 88 13.49 2.83 7.23
C ILE A 88 14.17 2.43 5.91
N THR A 89 13.39 1.87 4.99
CA THR A 89 13.90 1.46 3.68
C THR A 89 13.65 2.53 2.62
N LYS A 90 12.62 3.36 2.79
CA LYS A 90 12.39 4.55 1.96
C LYS A 90 11.94 5.68 2.88
N ALA A 91 12.71 6.78 2.86
CA ALA A 91 12.35 7.98 3.61
C ALA A 91 11.01 8.55 3.10
N PRO A 92 10.31 9.33 3.91
CA PRO A 92 9.02 9.89 3.50
C PRO A 92 9.08 10.57 2.14
N PHE A 93 8.11 10.24 1.29
CA PHE A 93 8.01 10.83 -0.04
C PHE A 93 6.56 11.11 -0.37
N VAL A 94 6.35 12.08 -1.26
CA VAL A 94 5.02 12.52 -1.69
C VAL A 94 4.50 11.60 -2.79
N PHE A 95 3.22 11.28 -2.73
CA PHE A 95 2.51 10.62 -3.80
C PHE A 95 1.12 11.26 -3.93
N PRO A 96 0.38 10.99 -5.02
CA PRO A 96 -0.99 11.52 -5.12
C PRO A 96 -1.88 10.98 -4.02
N GLY A 97 -2.24 11.81 -3.07
CA GLY A 97 -3.03 11.44 -1.91
C GLY A 97 -2.38 11.77 -0.59
N GLY A 98 -1.07 11.94 -0.54
CA GLY A 98 -0.38 12.27 0.70
C GLY A 98 1.09 11.98 0.67
N ARG A 99 1.59 11.42 1.77
CA ARG A 99 2.99 11.03 1.90
C ARG A 99 3.06 9.64 2.52
N ARG A 100 4.13 8.93 2.25
CA ARG A 100 4.37 7.63 2.87
C ARG A 100 5.87 7.36 3.02
N PHE A 101 6.20 6.45 3.90
CA PHE A 101 7.54 5.90 4.01
C PHE A 101 7.44 4.38 4.05
N HIS A 102 8.56 3.71 3.80
CA HIS A 102 8.63 2.25 3.89
C HIS A 102 9.61 1.85 4.98
N PHE A 103 9.36 0.72 5.60
CA PHE A 103 10.23 0.20 6.64
C PHE A 103 10.20 -1.32 6.65
N THR A 104 11.20 -1.93 7.28
CA THR A 104 11.15 -3.35 7.58
C THR A 104 10.96 -3.53 9.08
N ASP A 105 10.15 -4.52 9.45
CA ASP A 105 9.97 -4.93 10.83
C ASP A 105 11.16 -5.79 11.28
N PRO A 106 11.24 -6.21 12.58
CA PRO A 106 12.36 -7.04 13.03
C PRO A 106 12.51 -8.38 12.30
N ASN A 107 11.47 -8.84 11.62
CA ASN A 107 11.52 -10.09 10.86
C ASN A 107 11.95 -9.89 9.40
N GLY A 108 12.10 -8.65 8.96
CA GLY A 108 12.44 -8.34 7.58
C GLY A 108 11.24 -8.14 6.67
N ASN A 109 10.02 -8.14 7.20
CA ASN A 109 8.84 -7.82 6.40
C ASN A 109 8.83 -6.35 6.04
N GLU A 110 8.65 -6.02 4.77
CA GLU A 110 8.53 -4.64 4.34
C GLU A 110 7.08 -4.19 4.37
N LEU A 111 6.83 -3.06 5.03
CA LEU A 111 5.52 -2.42 5.10
C LEU A 111 5.67 -0.95 4.75
N SER A 112 4.54 -0.29 4.58
CA SER A 112 4.48 1.16 4.35
C SER A 112 3.56 1.79 5.38
N VAL A 113 3.83 3.05 5.70
CA VAL A 113 2.91 3.90 6.47
C VAL A 113 2.60 5.11 5.62
N TRP A 114 1.32 5.45 5.51
CA TRP A 114 0.90 6.62 4.74
C TRP A 114 0.09 7.58 5.59
N SER A 115 0.07 8.82 5.18
CA SER A 115 -0.77 9.87 5.77
C SER A 115 -1.19 10.82 4.66
N GLU A 116 -2.36 11.41 4.78
CA GLU A 116 -2.82 12.41 3.83
C GLU A 116 -2.12 13.77 4.04
N LYS A 117 -1.39 13.93 5.14
CA LYS A 117 -0.72 15.20 5.47
C LYS A 117 0.75 15.21 5.11
#